data_a9fff45ae86bdd069d05b515fc5ce4d2
#
_entry.id   a9fff45ae86bdd069d05b515fc5ce4d2
#
_cell.length_a   1.000
_cell.length_b   1.000
_cell.length_c   1.000
_cell.angle_alpha   90.00
_cell.angle_beta   90.00
_cell.angle_gamma   90.00
#
_symmetry.space_group_name_H-M   'P 1'
#
loop_
_entity.id
_entity.type
_entity.pdbx_description
1 polymer ?
#
loop_
_entity_poly.entity_id
_entity_poly.type
_entity_poly.pdbx_seq_one_letter_code
_entity_poly.pdbx_strand_id
1 'polypeptide(L)'
;MSAKVRQNPPAERLYAIKWRVFAVMMIAWFMSMLDMSIMNTALPELQHDFETDLPNASWVVNVYSIVFAVLLIATGRLADQFGRKKMFIGGLVVFTVGSALCAVAWDIGWLIGFRALQAIGAGMLAPLGFAMTALVFPPRERGKGLAMIAVVALVANGLGPVIGGGLIEIASWHWIFVINLPLGVIGVVLAWRWWPETYDLSASRHIDWQGMVLLGASVSLFTYGLIEANVRGWDDAAILFFIQISIVLGIGFVVWQKRARNPMIPPALLANKQFLSANLAMVILGAGAVGGIFLLAQVFVNLWGFSQLEAGLSLLPIGVCGGLVWPLVARAADNAPAYRLAVPALGSLALGLLWFSFMPSTYEGVGDYLFVLPGLILIGMGIGVGFPTLNVGAMNAAMGPNLGVASGVVNTSRQLGSALGIALLITVFTTTAGWHYDGKKDHIEDTSYVWAVPNGISHGVIHHDIAEFAGAVERKETAPVGFDRWLRREAAGIARDGFGWAFRLSALLLLFMIPVVRKLTLTPAEARANAMAAAQRAAAAAPPSPPPAPVPVGGQPAEAAAGAVAVPNGGGVEGRIAELEDALRGLRAEVADGRRGGRSGGEERPQ
;
A
#
# COMPACT_ATOMS: atom_id res chain seq x y z
N MET A 1 -8.20 31.35 29.43
CA MET A 1 -8.38 31.12 27.98
C MET A 1 -9.58 30.20 27.79
N SER A 2 -10.69 30.73 27.29
CA SER A 2 -11.94 29.99 27.06
C SER A 2 -11.67 28.84 26.10
N ALA A 3 -11.96 27.61 26.52
CA ALA A 3 -11.91 26.44 25.68
C ALA A 3 -12.98 26.60 24.55
N LYS A 4 -12.56 27.08 23.38
CA LYS A 4 -13.44 27.06 22.21
C LYS A 4 -13.96 25.63 22.03
N VAL A 5 -15.26 25.47 22.24
CA VAL A 5 -15.95 24.19 21.99
C VAL A 5 -15.62 23.77 20.57
N ARG A 6 -14.93 22.63 20.43
CA ARG A 6 -14.58 22.07 19.11
C ARG A 6 -15.87 21.63 18.43
N GLN A 7 -16.26 22.31 17.37
CA GLN A 7 -17.43 21.97 16.57
C GLN A 7 -17.00 21.66 15.15
N ASN A 8 -17.55 20.59 14.61
CA ASN A 8 -17.37 20.27 13.20
C ASN A 8 -18.29 21.12 12.33
N PRO A 9 -17.87 21.48 11.11
CA PRO A 9 -18.75 22.13 10.15
C PRO A 9 -19.99 21.27 9.86
N PRO A 10 -21.16 21.89 9.57
CA PRO A 10 -22.36 21.15 9.16
C PRO A 10 -22.08 20.27 7.94
N ALA A 11 -22.72 19.09 7.88
CA ALA A 11 -22.51 18.12 6.79
C ALA A 11 -22.77 18.71 5.40
N GLU A 12 -23.79 19.56 5.26
CA GLU A 12 -24.13 20.25 4.00
C GLU A 12 -22.97 21.11 3.48
N ARG A 13 -22.30 21.84 4.38
CA ARG A 13 -21.11 22.64 4.01
C ARG A 13 -19.94 21.75 3.57
N LEU A 14 -19.75 20.59 4.20
CA LEU A 14 -18.74 19.63 3.80
C LEU A 14 -19.03 19.05 2.42
N TYR A 15 -20.30 18.71 2.15
CA TYR A 15 -20.72 18.18 0.84
C TYR A 15 -20.57 19.21 -0.28
N ALA A 16 -20.81 20.49 -0.01
CA ALA A 16 -20.63 21.56 -1.00
C ALA A 16 -19.19 21.73 -1.48
N ILE A 17 -18.20 21.43 -0.63
CA ILE A 17 -16.77 21.58 -0.96
C ILE A 17 -16.06 20.25 -1.24
N LYS A 18 -16.80 19.13 -1.34
CA LYS A 18 -16.26 17.77 -1.46
C LYS A 18 -15.15 17.64 -2.51
N TRP A 19 -15.38 18.17 -3.71
CA TRP A 19 -14.44 18.06 -4.82
C TRP A 19 -13.15 18.86 -4.60
N ARG A 20 -13.22 20.01 -3.91
CA ARG A 20 -12.02 20.81 -3.58
C ARG A 20 -11.14 20.08 -2.56
N VAL A 21 -11.75 19.58 -1.49
CA VAL A 21 -11.04 18.81 -0.47
C VAL A 21 -10.48 17.53 -1.08
N PHE A 22 -11.27 16.84 -1.91
CA PHE A 22 -10.87 15.61 -2.58
C PHE A 22 -9.68 15.83 -3.54
N ALA A 23 -9.67 16.90 -4.33
CA ALA A 23 -8.56 17.21 -5.22
C ALA A 23 -7.23 17.41 -4.45
N VAL A 24 -7.27 18.11 -3.31
CA VAL A 24 -6.10 18.28 -2.44
C VAL A 24 -5.60 16.95 -1.89
N MET A 25 -6.53 16.08 -1.48
CA MET A 25 -6.18 14.73 -1.03
C MET A 25 -5.52 13.92 -2.14
N MET A 26 -6.06 14.02 -3.36
CA MET A 26 -5.53 13.25 -4.51
C MET A 26 -4.13 13.71 -4.90
N ILE A 27 -3.80 15.00 -4.78
CA ILE A 27 -2.42 15.48 -4.98
C ILE A 27 -1.48 14.81 -3.98
N ALA A 28 -1.81 14.84 -2.69
CA ALA A 28 -0.98 14.23 -1.65
C ALA A 28 -0.88 12.71 -1.80
N TRP A 29 -2.00 12.06 -2.15
CA TRP A 29 -2.04 10.61 -2.36
C TRP A 29 -1.23 10.18 -3.58
N PHE A 30 -1.40 10.89 -4.72
CA PHE A 30 -0.63 10.68 -5.93
C PHE A 30 0.87 10.83 -5.66
N MET A 31 1.26 11.93 -5.01
CA MET A 31 2.65 12.21 -4.66
C MET A 31 3.27 11.10 -3.80
N SER A 32 2.56 10.63 -2.75
CA SER A 32 3.06 9.57 -1.88
C SER A 32 3.17 8.21 -2.58
N MET A 33 2.21 7.87 -3.45
CA MET A 33 2.22 6.61 -4.21
C MET A 33 3.25 6.62 -5.34
N LEU A 34 3.40 7.76 -6.01
CA LEU A 34 4.41 7.98 -7.03
C LEU A 34 5.82 7.83 -6.43
N ASP A 35 6.08 8.50 -5.31
CA ASP A 35 7.37 8.47 -4.60
C ASP A 35 7.78 7.04 -4.21
N MET A 36 6.83 6.23 -3.74
CA MET A 36 7.10 4.81 -3.45
C MET A 36 7.45 4.00 -4.70
N SER A 37 6.74 4.24 -5.79
CA SER A 37 6.90 3.45 -7.02
C SER A 37 8.18 3.81 -7.79
N ILE A 38 8.50 5.09 -7.85
CA ILE A 38 9.68 5.66 -8.53
C ILE A 38 10.98 5.07 -7.98
N MET A 39 11.07 4.87 -6.66
CA MET A 39 12.30 4.42 -6.00
C MET A 39 12.80 3.06 -6.48
N ASN A 40 11.91 2.19 -6.93
CA ASN A 40 12.31 0.88 -7.43
C ASN A 40 13.19 0.97 -8.70
N THR A 41 12.97 1.97 -9.53
CA THR A 41 13.77 2.23 -10.75
C THR A 41 15.04 3.01 -10.46
N ALA A 42 15.11 3.74 -9.35
CA ALA A 42 16.29 4.52 -8.96
C ALA A 42 17.40 3.69 -8.31
N LEU A 43 17.08 2.49 -7.80
CA LEU A 43 18.03 1.71 -7.01
C LEU A 43 19.33 1.37 -7.74
N PRO A 44 19.34 0.95 -9.02
CA PRO A 44 20.59 0.70 -9.73
C PRO A 44 21.48 1.93 -9.83
N GLU A 45 20.89 3.11 -10.06
CA GLU A 45 21.62 4.37 -10.11
C GLU A 45 22.19 4.76 -8.75
N LEU A 46 21.42 4.57 -7.67
CA LEU A 46 21.89 4.78 -6.31
C LEU A 46 23.05 3.85 -5.92
N GLN A 47 23.01 2.59 -6.39
CA GLN A 47 24.13 1.66 -6.19
C GLN A 47 25.40 2.16 -6.86
N HIS A 48 25.27 2.69 -8.08
CA HIS A 48 26.39 3.22 -8.85
C HIS A 48 26.92 4.53 -8.24
N ASP A 49 26.04 5.48 -7.91
CA ASP A 49 26.43 6.82 -7.47
C ASP A 49 27.03 6.82 -6.04
N PHE A 50 26.51 5.96 -5.15
CA PHE A 50 27.02 5.80 -3.79
C PHE A 50 28.01 4.63 -3.62
N GLU A 51 28.43 3.97 -4.70
CA GLU A 51 29.33 2.82 -4.70
C GLU A 51 28.94 1.77 -3.65
N THR A 52 27.63 1.43 -3.61
CA THR A 52 27.07 0.56 -2.57
C THR A 52 26.42 -0.69 -3.16
N ASP A 53 26.28 -1.73 -2.35
CA ASP A 53 25.64 -2.98 -2.75
C ASP A 53 24.10 -2.89 -2.72
N LEU A 54 23.42 -3.84 -3.36
CA LEU A 54 21.97 -3.92 -3.41
C LEU A 54 21.31 -4.04 -2.02
N PRO A 55 21.82 -4.83 -1.07
CA PRO A 55 21.29 -4.88 0.29
C PRO A 55 21.23 -3.50 0.96
N ASN A 56 22.31 -2.74 0.92
CA ASN A 56 22.36 -1.40 1.51
C ASN A 56 21.47 -0.40 0.77
N ALA A 57 21.51 -0.38 -0.56
CA ALA A 57 20.64 0.48 -1.36
C ALA A 57 19.14 0.20 -1.09
N SER A 58 18.77 -1.06 -0.87
CA SER A 58 17.39 -1.45 -0.59
C SER A 58 16.80 -0.80 0.67
N TRP A 59 17.66 -0.39 1.62
CA TRP A 59 17.21 0.32 2.83
C TRP A 59 16.52 1.64 2.52
N VAL A 60 16.84 2.30 1.40
CA VAL A 60 16.17 3.54 0.96
C VAL A 60 14.67 3.30 0.74
N VAL A 61 14.28 2.12 0.26
CA VAL A 61 12.87 1.70 0.07
C VAL A 61 12.30 1.10 1.34
N ASN A 62 13.07 0.23 2.02
CA ASN A 62 12.61 -0.51 3.18
C ASN A 62 12.31 0.38 4.38
N VAL A 63 13.20 1.35 4.71
CA VAL A 63 12.99 2.26 5.84
C VAL A 63 11.72 3.09 5.66
N TYR A 64 11.46 3.57 4.44
CA TYR A 64 10.24 4.28 4.13
C TYR A 64 9.00 3.42 4.39
N SER A 65 8.99 2.19 3.86
CA SER A 65 7.86 1.26 4.00
C SER A 65 7.59 0.90 5.45
N ILE A 66 8.64 0.64 6.25
CA ILE A 66 8.54 0.30 7.67
C ILE A 66 7.99 1.48 8.48
N VAL A 67 8.61 2.65 8.36
CA VAL A 67 8.20 3.86 9.11
C VAL A 67 6.78 4.26 8.74
N PHE A 68 6.46 4.25 7.44
CA PHE A 68 5.11 4.51 6.95
C PHE A 68 4.08 3.55 7.57
N ALA A 69 4.36 2.24 7.54
CA ALA A 69 3.46 1.21 8.05
C ALA A 69 3.19 1.36 9.56
N VAL A 70 4.24 1.59 10.36
CA VAL A 70 4.13 1.72 11.82
C VAL A 70 3.32 2.96 12.19
N LEU A 71 3.53 4.08 11.49
CA LEU A 71 2.88 5.35 11.80
C LEU A 71 1.43 5.42 11.31
N LEU A 72 1.06 4.65 10.31
CA LEU A 72 -0.25 4.74 9.64
C LEU A 72 -1.43 4.61 10.63
N ILE A 73 -1.35 3.70 11.60
CA ILE A 73 -2.42 3.48 12.58
C ILE A 73 -2.43 4.60 13.63
N ALA A 74 -1.25 5.03 14.08
CA ALA A 74 -1.13 6.03 15.13
C ALA A 74 -1.56 7.42 14.64
N THR A 75 -1.14 7.79 13.43
CA THR A 75 -1.43 9.12 12.87
C THR A 75 -2.91 9.31 12.57
N GLY A 76 -3.65 8.25 12.26
CA GLY A 76 -5.11 8.30 12.19
C GLY A 76 -5.74 8.79 13.50
N ARG A 77 -5.32 8.20 14.64
CA ARG A 77 -5.79 8.66 15.97
C ARG A 77 -5.31 10.06 16.34
N LEU A 78 -4.07 10.40 16.00
CA LEU A 78 -3.55 11.75 16.22
C LEU A 78 -4.37 12.79 15.45
N ALA A 79 -4.74 12.50 14.22
CA ALA A 79 -5.55 13.37 13.38
C ALA A 79 -6.96 13.62 13.97
N ASP A 80 -7.56 12.59 14.53
CA ASP A 80 -8.87 12.70 15.19
C ASP A 80 -8.82 13.57 16.45
N GLN A 81 -7.67 13.59 17.14
CA GLN A 81 -7.47 14.39 18.36
C GLN A 81 -7.01 15.82 18.09
N PHE A 82 -5.99 16.00 17.26
CA PHE A 82 -5.33 17.29 17.02
C PHE A 82 -5.99 18.11 15.92
N GLY A 83 -6.82 17.47 15.09
CA GLY A 83 -7.49 18.07 13.94
C GLY A 83 -6.92 17.58 12.62
N ARG A 84 -7.83 17.17 11.74
CA ARG A 84 -7.47 16.52 10.47
C ARG A 84 -6.77 17.47 9.50
N LYS A 85 -7.17 18.76 9.46
CA LYS A 85 -6.50 19.77 8.64
C LYS A 85 -5.05 20.00 9.09
N LYS A 86 -4.83 20.18 10.38
CA LYS A 86 -3.49 20.43 10.94
C LYS A 86 -2.56 19.26 10.68
N MET A 87 -3.05 18.03 10.89
CA MET A 87 -2.29 16.82 10.64
C MET A 87 -1.97 16.64 9.16
N PHE A 88 -2.91 16.95 8.27
CA PHE A 88 -2.69 16.87 6.84
C PHE A 88 -1.64 17.88 6.35
N ILE A 89 -1.75 19.14 6.76
CA ILE A 89 -0.75 20.18 6.43
C ILE A 89 0.61 19.82 7.03
N GLY A 90 0.66 19.40 8.29
CA GLY A 90 1.88 18.95 8.94
C GLY A 90 2.53 17.78 8.18
N GLY A 91 1.74 16.79 7.75
CA GLY A 91 2.20 15.67 6.93
C GLY A 91 2.78 16.10 5.59
N LEU A 92 2.10 17.02 4.88
CA LEU A 92 2.61 17.59 3.62
C LEU A 92 3.94 18.34 3.83
N VAL A 93 4.05 19.15 4.89
CA VAL A 93 5.28 19.88 5.19
C VAL A 93 6.42 18.92 5.49
N VAL A 94 6.20 17.95 6.40
CA VAL A 94 7.23 16.95 6.75
C VAL A 94 7.65 16.12 5.53
N PHE A 95 6.69 15.69 4.70
CA PHE A 95 6.99 14.97 3.47
C PHE A 95 7.82 15.80 2.49
N THR A 96 7.42 17.07 2.26
CA THR A 96 8.10 17.96 1.32
C THR A 96 9.50 18.31 1.79
N VAL A 97 9.68 18.60 3.09
CA VAL A 97 11.00 18.84 3.69
C VAL A 97 11.86 17.57 3.62
N GLY A 98 11.31 16.40 3.96
CA GLY A 98 12.00 15.13 3.82
C GLY A 98 12.46 14.88 2.38
N SER A 99 11.58 15.16 1.40
CA SER A 99 11.92 15.05 -0.02
C SER A 99 13.03 16.02 -0.44
N ALA A 100 12.98 17.29 0.03
CA ALA A 100 14.05 18.25 -0.23
C ALA A 100 15.40 17.81 0.35
N LEU A 101 15.40 17.23 1.55
CA LEU A 101 16.61 16.68 2.17
C LEU A 101 17.14 15.45 1.42
N CYS A 102 16.26 14.55 0.95
CA CYS A 102 16.66 13.44 0.10
C CYS A 102 17.33 13.91 -1.19
N ALA A 103 16.81 14.99 -1.79
CA ALA A 103 17.37 15.56 -3.03
C ALA A 103 18.78 16.17 -2.87
N VAL A 104 19.24 16.39 -1.65
CA VAL A 104 20.59 16.93 -1.36
C VAL A 104 21.43 15.95 -0.51
N ALA A 105 21.03 14.69 -0.46
CA ALA A 105 21.77 13.68 0.28
C ALA A 105 23.14 13.41 -0.37
N TRP A 106 24.19 13.40 0.45
CA TRP A 106 25.58 13.22 0.00
C TRP A 106 26.15 11.84 0.34
N ASP A 107 25.38 11.02 1.02
CA ASP A 107 25.73 9.68 1.46
C ASP A 107 24.48 8.82 1.60
N ILE A 108 24.62 7.51 1.37
CA ILE A 108 23.48 6.57 1.41
C ILE A 108 22.82 6.51 2.80
N GLY A 109 23.58 6.65 3.89
CA GLY A 109 23.07 6.64 5.25
C GLY A 109 22.20 7.87 5.54
N TRP A 110 22.63 9.06 5.06
CA TRP A 110 21.82 10.27 5.15
C TRP A 110 20.54 10.16 4.30
N LEU A 111 20.65 9.61 3.09
CA LEU A 111 19.48 9.35 2.24
C LEU A 111 18.46 8.44 2.97
N ILE A 112 18.91 7.35 3.59
CA ILE A 112 18.07 6.46 4.39
C ILE A 112 17.41 7.23 5.55
N GLY A 113 18.17 8.05 6.29
CA GLY A 113 17.65 8.88 7.38
C GLY A 113 16.57 9.88 6.91
N PHE A 114 16.82 10.55 5.79
CA PHE A 114 15.86 11.50 5.22
C PHE A 114 14.63 10.80 4.63
N ARG A 115 14.77 9.59 4.10
CA ARG A 115 13.65 8.73 3.71
C ARG A 115 12.78 8.34 4.89
N ALA A 116 13.36 8.07 6.06
CA ALA A 116 12.59 7.85 7.28
C ALA A 116 11.76 9.09 7.66
N LEU A 117 12.35 10.29 7.58
CA LEU A 117 11.63 11.56 7.82
C LEU A 117 10.49 11.76 6.82
N GLN A 118 10.75 11.53 5.53
CA GLN A 118 9.74 11.64 4.47
C GLN A 118 8.58 10.66 4.71
N ALA A 119 8.87 9.45 5.14
CA ALA A 119 7.87 8.43 5.47
C ALA A 119 6.98 8.82 6.66
N ILE A 120 7.49 9.58 7.64
CA ILE A 120 6.67 10.16 8.72
C ILE A 120 5.58 11.06 8.10
N GLY A 121 5.96 11.94 7.17
CA GLY A 121 5.01 12.80 6.48
C GLY A 121 3.95 12.01 5.72
N ALA A 122 4.35 11.01 4.95
CA ALA A 122 3.43 10.14 4.21
C ALA A 122 2.46 9.38 5.14
N GLY A 123 2.97 8.84 6.26
CA GLY A 123 2.18 8.16 7.28
C GLY A 123 1.11 9.06 7.93
N MET A 124 1.36 10.37 8.00
CA MET A 124 0.37 11.35 8.44
C MET A 124 -0.73 11.61 7.39
N LEU A 125 -0.42 11.48 6.10
CA LEU A 125 -1.35 11.80 5.00
C LEU A 125 -2.33 10.66 4.72
N ALA A 126 -1.87 9.43 4.72
CA ALA A 126 -2.61 8.28 4.20
C ALA A 126 -3.94 8.00 4.94
N PRO A 127 -4.02 7.94 6.28
CA PRO A 127 -5.29 7.67 6.98
C PRO A 127 -6.33 8.76 6.75
N LEU A 128 -5.84 10.01 6.57
CA LEU A 128 -6.70 11.18 6.38
C LEU A 128 -7.44 11.14 5.04
N GLY A 129 -6.84 10.56 3.99
CA GLY A 129 -7.48 10.38 2.70
C GLY A 129 -8.80 9.60 2.81
N PHE A 130 -8.76 8.44 3.45
CA PHE A 130 -9.96 7.60 3.63
C PHE A 130 -10.98 8.24 4.58
N ALA A 131 -10.52 8.77 5.73
CA ALA A 131 -11.38 9.39 6.73
C ALA A 131 -12.13 10.63 6.18
N MET A 132 -11.41 11.49 5.45
CA MET A 132 -12.03 12.67 4.85
C MET A 132 -12.97 12.33 3.70
N THR A 133 -12.65 11.34 2.88
CA THR A 133 -13.58 10.87 1.84
C THR A 133 -14.90 10.42 2.46
N ALA A 134 -14.87 9.69 3.57
CA ALA A 134 -16.08 9.28 4.27
C ALA A 134 -16.86 10.45 4.88
N LEU A 135 -16.23 11.59 5.18
CA LEU A 135 -16.85 12.79 5.74
C LEU A 135 -17.42 13.73 4.67
N VAL A 136 -16.63 14.01 3.61
CA VAL A 136 -17.00 15.03 2.63
C VAL A 136 -17.92 14.50 1.54
N PHE A 137 -18.00 13.18 1.32
CA PHE A 137 -18.95 12.59 0.38
C PHE A 137 -20.23 12.14 1.07
N PRO A 138 -21.41 12.47 0.51
CA PRO A 138 -22.66 11.91 0.98
C PRO A 138 -22.63 10.37 0.98
N PRO A 139 -23.38 9.68 1.85
CA PRO A 139 -23.34 8.22 1.96
C PRO A 139 -23.51 7.46 0.63
N ARG A 140 -24.35 8.00 -0.27
CA ARG A 140 -24.58 7.41 -1.61
C ARG A 140 -23.40 7.55 -2.58
N GLU A 141 -22.49 8.49 -2.34
CA GLU A 141 -21.35 8.79 -3.23
C GLU A 141 -19.99 8.35 -2.64
N ARG A 142 -19.94 7.86 -1.40
CA ARG A 142 -18.69 7.45 -0.73
C ARG A 142 -17.93 6.39 -1.52
N GLY A 143 -18.66 5.42 -2.09
CA GLY A 143 -18.06 4.39 -2.94
C GLY A 143 -17.33 4.96 -4.16
N LYS A 144 -17.90 6.03 -4.77
CA LYS A 144 -17.25 6.73 -5.89
C LYS A 144 -15.95 7.41 -5.46
N GLY A 145 -15.94 8.09 -4.31
CA GLY A 145 -14.72 8.71 -3.78
C GLY A 145 -13.62 7.67 -3.49
N LEU A 146 -13.96 6.56 -2.84
CA LEU A 146 -13.03 5.48 -2.54
C LEU A 146 -12.49 4.81 -3.81
N ALA A 147 -13.34 4.61 -4.82
CA ALA A 147 -12.91 4.08 -6.12
C ALA A 147 -11.91 5.02 -6.82
N MET A 148 -12.11 6.33 -6.75
CA MET A 148 -11.18 7.31 -7.32
C MET A 148 -9.82 7.33 -6.60
N ILE A 149 -9.78 7.13 -5.27
CA ILE A 149 -8.51 6.94 -4.53
C ILE A 149 -7.74 5.75 -5.09
N ALA A 150 -8.42 4.64 -5.34
CA ALA A 150 -7.79 3.44 -5.90
C ALA A 150 -7.27 3.68 -7.32
N VAL A 151 -8.02 4.40 -8.17
CA VAL A 151 -7.58 4.77 -9.53
C VAL A 151 -6.33 5.65 -9.49
N VAL A 152 -6.31 6.66 -8.62
CA VAL A 152 -5.12 7.54 -8.47
C VAL A 152 -3.90 6.76 -8.00
N ALA A 153 -4.06 5.85 -7.03
CA ALA A 153 -2.97 4.98 -6.59
C ALA A 153 -2.44 4.10 -7.73
N LEU A 154 -3.34 3.54 -8.54
CA LEU A 154 -2.97 2.70 -9.68
C LEU A 154 -2.19 3.49 -10.74
N VAL A 155 -2.69 4.68 -11.11
CA VAL A 155 -2.03 5.58 -12.07
C VAL A 155 -0.66 6.00 -11.54
N ALA A 156 -0.55 6.37 -10.27
CA ALA A 156 0.72 6.75 -9.65
C ALA A 156 1.74 5.61 -9.66
N ASN A 157 1.29 4.39 -9.29
CA ASN A 157 2.17 3.22 -9.30
C ASN A 157 2.59 2.81 -10.73
N GLY A 158 1.69 2.92 -11.71
CA GLY A 158 2.01 2.61 -13.11
C GLY A 158 2.93 3.64 -13.77
N LEU A 159 2.76 4.93 -13.44
CA LEU A 159 3.60 6.00 -13.97
C LEU A 159 4.94 6.14 -13.24
N GLY A 160 5.06 5.61 -12.02
CA GLY A 160 6.28 5.72 -11.22
C GLY A 160 7.54 5.30 -11.96
N PRO A 161 7.64 4.08 -12.46
CA PRO A 161 8.82 3.62 -13.19
C PRO A 161 9.13 4.46 -14.45
N VAL A 162 8.12 4.90 -15.17
CA VAL A 162 8.28 5.72 -16.39
C VAL A 162 8.80 7.11 -16.06
N ILE A 163 8.17 7.76 -15.09
CA ILE A 163 8.59 9.10 -14.64
C ILE A 163 9.97 9.02 -13.99
N GLY A 164 10.20 7.99 -13.17
CA GLY A 164 11.48 7.77 -12.50
C GLY A 164 12.61 7.53 -13.49
N GLY A 165 12.42 6.58 -14.41
CA GLY A 165 13.38 6.30 -15.46
C GLY A 165 13.69 7.51 -16.32
N GLY A 166 12.64 8.25 -16.74
CA GLY A 166 12.83 9.48 -17.53
C GLY A 166 13.56 10.58 -16.77
N LEU A 167 13.27 10.81 -15.49
CA LEU A 167 13.96 11.82 -14.68
C LEU A 167 15.44 11.47 -14.45
N ILE A 168 15.75 10.19 -14.23
CA ILE A 168 17.13 9.72 -14.06
C ILE A 168 17.91 9.91 -15.34
N GLU A 169 17.35 9.52 -16.48
CA GLU A 169 18.03 9.57 -17.78
C GLU A 169 18.25 11.01 -18.28
N ILE A 170 17.27 11.90 -18.08
CA ILE A 170 17.35 13.30 -18.55
C ILE A 170 18.21 14.17 -17.62
N ALA A 171 18.22 13.86 -16.32
CA ALA A 171 18.86 14.72 -15.32
C ALA A 171 19.67 13.92 -14.29
N SER A 172 19.05 13.37 -13.23
CA SER A 172 19.67 12.52 -12.20
C SER A 172 18.60 11.97 -11.24
N TRP A 173 18.96 10.99 -10.40
CA TRP A 173 18.07 10.45 -9.37
C TRP A 173 17.58 11.52 -8.37
N HIS A 174 18.30 12.61 -8.13
CA HIS A 174 17.89 13.71 -7.25
C HIS A 174 16.52 14.31 -7.65
N TRP A 175 16.24 14.36 -8.95
CA TRP A 175 14.99 14.91 -9.48
C TRP A 175 13.75 14.12 -9.10
N ILE A 176 13.89 12.85 -8.75
CA ILE A 176 12.82 12.04 -8.19
C ILE A 176 12.24 12.68 -6.92
N PHE A 177 13.10 13.29 -6.13
CA PHE A 177 12.69 13.98 -4.91
C PHE A 177 12.26 15.42 -5.18
N VAL A 178 12.94 16.10 -6.10
CA VAL A 178 12.62 17.51 -6.45
C VAL A 178 11.20 17.64 -7.01
N ILE A 179 10.68 16.66 -7.76
CA ILE A 179 9.32 16.69 -8.32
C ILE A 179 8.23 16.77 -7.22
N ASN A 180 8.52 16.30 -6.02
CA ASN A 180 7.60 16.36 -4.89
C ASN A 180 7.49 17.78 -4.28
N LEU A 181 8.49 18.63 -4.46
CA LEU A 181 8.53 19.96 -3.84
C LEU A 181 7.39 20.87 -4.34
N PRO A 182 7.23 21.08 -5.66
CA PRO A 182 6.14 21.90 -6.16
C PRO A 182 4.77 21.32 -5.81
N LEU A 183 4.61 19.99 -5.89
CA LEU A 183 3.35 19.33 -5.53
C LEU A 183 3.03 19.49 -4.04
N GLY A 184 4.03 19.37 -3.17
CA GLY A 184 3.89 19.55 -1.73
C GLY A 184 3.51 21.00 -1.37
N VAL A 185 4.19 21.99 -1.95
CA VAL A 185 3.87 23.41 -1.72
C VAL A 185 2.44 23.74 -2.20
N ILE A 186 2.07 23.30 -3.39
CA ILE A 186 0.70 23.47 -3.92
C ILE A 186 -0.30 22.79 -2.97
N GLY A 187 -0.02 21.56 -2.54
CA GLY A 187 -0.85 20.81 -1.59
C GLY A 187 -1.07 21.54 -0.28
N VAL A 188 0.00 22.12 0.32
CA VAL A 188 -0.06 22.91 1.55
C VAL A 188 -0.94 24.15 1.37
N VAL A 189 -0.73 24.93 0.31
CA VAL A 189 -1.49 26.16 0.02
C VAL A 189 -2.97 25.83 -0.19
N LEU A 190 -3.28 24.84 -0.99
CA LEU A 190 -4.66 24.42 -1.26
C LEU A 190 -5.33 23.82 -0.01
N ALA A 191 -4.62 23.02 0.79
CA ALA A 191 -5.12 22.50 2.06
C ALA A 191 -5.43 23.63 3.04
N TRP A 192 -4.52 24.60 3.15
CA TRP A 192 -4.74 25.76 4.02
C TRP A 192 -6.00 26.56 3.60
N ARG A 193 -6.24 26.71 2.31
CA ARG A 193 -7.33 27.52 1.74
C ARG A 193 -8.68 26.80 1.71
N TRP A 194 -8.70 25.50 1.40
CA TRP A 194 -9.93 24.78 1.11
C TRP A 194 -10.31 23.73 2.15
N TRP A 195 -9.35 23.19 2.91
CA TRP A 195 -9.59 22.12 3.85
C TRP A 195 -10.23 22.65 5.14
N PRO A 196 -11.42 22.18 5.54
CA PRO A 196 -12.03 22.58 6.81
C PRO A 196 -11.41 21.80 7.97
N GLU A 197 -11.28 22.45 9.13
CA GLU A 197 -10.87 21.72 10.33
C GLU A 197 -11.99 20.81 10.79
N THR A 198 -11.66 19.55 11.07
CA THR A 198 -12.60 18.53 11.55
C THR A 198 -11.94 17.65 12.59
N TYR A 199 -12.74 17.19 13.56
CA TYR A 199 -12.30 16.38 14.69
C TYR A 199 -13.23 15.17 14.84
N ASP A 200 -12.74 14.09 15.44
CA ASP A 200 -13.61 13.05 15.98
C ASP A 200 -13.76 13.26 17.48
N LEU A 201 -14.93 13.74 17.90
CA LEU A 201 -15.24 14.03 19.31
C LEU A 201 -15.37 12.76 20.15
N SER A 202 -15.56 11.60 19.52
CA SER A 202 -15.68 10.28 20.17
C SER A 202 -14.36 9.54 20.28
N ALA A 203 -13.30 10.01 19.62
CA ALA A 203 -12.01 9.32 19.58
C ALA A 203 -11.33 9.28 20.95
N SER A 204 -10.82 8.11 21.34
CA SER A 204 -9.99 7.94 22.54
C SER A 204 -8.73 8.81 22.43
N ARG A 205 -8.42 9.54 23.52
CA ARG A 205 -7.23 10.40 23.58
C ARG A 205 -5.92 9.66 23.86
N HIS A 206 -5.97 8.36 24.09
CA HIS A 206 -4.79 7.56 24.41
C HIS A 206 -4.22 6.90 23.16
N ILE A 207 -2.94 7.08 22.94
CA ILE A 207 -2.16 6.47 21.87
C ILE A 207 -1.34 5.34 22.47
N ASP A 208 -1.35 4.20 21.82
CA ASP A 208 -0.58 3.02 22.23
C ASP A 208 0.87 3.13 21.72
N TRP A 209 1.65 4.04 22.34
CA TRP A 209 3.07 4.22 22.00
C TRP A 209 3.90 2.95 22.20
N GLN A 210 3.57 2.16 23.22
CA GLN A 210 4.28 0.90 23.51
C GLN A 210 4.03 -0.14 22.41
N GLY A 211 2.77 -0.27 21.98
CA GLY A 211 2.44 -1.13 20.84
C GLY A 211 3.14 -0.69 19.55
N MET A 212 3.22 0.63 19.28
CA MET A 212 3.94 1.16 18.13
C MET A 212 5.43 0.84 18.16
N VAL A 213 6.08 1.05 19.29
CA VAL A 213 7.52 0.77 19.46
C VAL A 213 7.79 -0.72 19.32
N LEU A 214 6.98 -1.58 19.95
CA LEU A 214 7.13 -3.03 19.86
C LEU A 214 6.98 -3.54 18.41
N LEU A 215 5.95 -3.08 17.69
CA LEU A 215 5.74 -3.46 16.30
C LEU A 215 6.86 -2.94 15.40
N GLY A 216 7.19 -1.64 15.53
CA GLY A 216 8.22 -0.99 14.74
C GLY A 216 9.59 -1.64 14.94
N ALA A 217 10.00 -1.85 16.19
CA ALA A 217 11.26 -2.50 16.51
C ALA A 217 11.30 -3.95 16.00
N SER A 218 10.20 -4.72 16.20
CA SER A 218 10.11 -6.10 15.70
C SER A 218 10.33 -6.16 14.18
N VAL A 219 9.58 -5.36 13.42
CA VAL A 219 9.68 -5.38 11.95
C VAL A 219 11.03 -4.86 11.46
N SER A 220 11.53 -3.76 12.06
CA SER A 220 12.83 -3.18 11.68
C SER A 220 13.99 -4.15 11.91
N LEU A 221 14.03 -4.79 13.08
CA LEU A 221 15.10 -5.75 13.41
C LEU A 221 14.99 -7.03 12.57
N PHE A 222 13.78 -7.49 12.25
CA PHE A 222 13.59 -8.64 11.37
C PHE A 222 14.09 -8.33 9.95
N THR A 223 13.69 -7.16 9.40
CA THR A 223 14.15 -6.73 8.08
C THR A 223 15.66 -6.54 8.05
N TYR A 224 16.23 -5.91 9.10
CA TYR A 224 17.68 -5.75 9.25
C TYR A 224 18.40 -7.11 9.24
N GLY A 225 17.93 -8.05 10.08
CA GLY A 225 18.52 -9.38 10.13
C GLY A 225 18.49 -10.12 8.79
N LEU A 226 17.38 -10.01 8.01
CA LEU A 226 17.29 -10.61 6.68
C LEU A 226 18.28 -9.99 5.67
N ILE A 227 18.44 -8.67 5.68
CA ILE A 227 19.34 -7.97 4.75
C ILE A 227 20.81 -8.26 5.10
N GLU A 228 21.19 -8.08 6.37
CA GLU A 228 22.56 -8.28 6.84
C GLU A 228 23.02 -9.74 6.79
N ALA A 229 22.10 -10.70 6.84
CA ALA A 229 22.44 -12.11 6.68
C ALA A 229 23.13 -12.42 5.34
N ASN A 230 22.89 -11.60 4.32
CA ASN A 230 23.58 -11.75 3.02
C ASN A 230 25.01 -11.25 3.03
N VAL A 231 25.33 -10.29 3.92
CA VAL A 231 26.66 -9.69 4.00
C VAL A 231 27.55 -10.45 5.00
N ARG A 232 26.98 -10.82 6.16
CA ARG A 232 27.73 -11.44 7.28
C ARG A 232 27.61 -12.95 7.36
N GLY A 233 26.67 -13.54 6.61
CA GLY A 233 26.36 -14.97 6.69
C GLY A 233 25.21 -15.27 7.66
N TRP A 234 24.53 -16.39 7.42
CA TRP A 234 23.39 -16.87 8.22
C TRP A 234 23.81 -17.49 9.56
N ASP A 235 25.08 -17.79 9.74
CA ASP A 235 25.72 -18.34 10.93
C ASP A 235 26.26 -17.27 11.89
N ASP A 236 26.24 -15.98 11.49
CA ASP A 236 26.64 -14.88 12.37
C ASP A 236 25.70 -14.78 13.59
N ALA A 237 26.32 -14.85 14.78
CA ALA A 237 25.59 -14.80 16.06
C ALA A 237 24.78 -13.50 16.25
N ALA A 238 25.26 -12.36 15.72
CA ALA A 238 24.55 -11.10 15.80
C ALA A 238 23.28 -11.11 14.93
N ILE A 239 23.35 -11.70 13.74
CA ILE A 239 22.18 -11.85 12.85
C ILE A 239 21.11 -12.73 13.49
N LEU A 240 21.52 -13.89 14.02
CA LEU A 240 20.59 -14.78 14.73
C LEU A 240 19.97 -14.09 15.94
N PHE A 241 20.74 -13.28 16.69
CA PHE A 241 20.23 -12.49 17.80
C PHE A 241 19.19 -11.46 17.34
N PHE A 242 19.43 -10.70 16.26
CA PHE A 242 18.47 -9.72 15.74
C PHE A 242 17.17 -10.38 15.28
N ILE A 243 17.23 -11.51 14.61
CA ILE A 243 16.05 -12.27 14.18
C ILE A 243 15.28 -12.80 15.40
N GLN A 244 15.97 -13.38 16.38
CA GLN A 244 15.33 -13.91 17.60
C GLN A 244 14.66 -12.79 18.41
N ILE A 245 15.37 -11.68 18.66
CA ILE A 245 14.79 -10.56 19.43
C ILE A 245 13.60 -9.93 18.69
N SER A 246 13.64 -9.87 17.36
CA SER A 246 12.52 -9.37 16.55
C SER A 246 11.26 -10.24 16.75
N ILE A 247 11.41 -11.56 16.77
CA ILE A 247 10.31 -12.50 17.04
C ILE A 247 9.77 -12.31 18.47
N VAL A 248 10.65 -12.18 19.45
CA VAL A 248 10.27 -11.93 20.87
C VAL A 248 9.49 -10.62 20.99
N LEU A 249 9.94 -9.55 20.33
CA LEU A 249 9.21 -8.26 20.30
C LEU A 249 7.86 -8.37 19.59
N GLY A 250 7.77 -9.14 18.51
CA GLY A 250 6.51 -9.41 17.80
C GLY A 250 5.51 -10.17 18.68
N ILE A 251 5.97 -11.20 19.40
CA ILE A 251 5.15 -11.90 20.41
C ILE A 251 4.76 -10.92 21.53
N GLY A 252 5.71 -10.12 22.01
CA GLY A 252 5.49 -9.07 23.01
C GLY A 252 4.42 -8.08 22.57
N PHE A 253 4.44 -7.64 21.30
CA PHE A 253 3.39 -6.81 20.71
C PHE A 253 2.01 -7.47 20.80
N VAL A 254 1.89 -8.74 20.39
CA VAL A 254 0.60 -9.46 20.43
C VAL A 254 0.10 -9.61 21.87
N VAL A 255 0.98 -9.94 22.81
CA VAL A 255 0.65 -10.04 24.25
C VAL A 255 0.23 -8.67 24.82
N TRP A 256 0.97 -7.62 24.46
CA TRP A 256 0.64 -6.25 24.84
C TRP A 256 -0.73 -5.82 24.33
N GLN A 257 -1.05 -6.06 23.06
CA GLN A 257 -2.36 -5.71 22.48
C GLN A 257 -3.54 -6.37 23.20
N LYS A 258 -3.35 -7.57 23.78
CA LYS A 258 -4.38 -8.25 24.58
C LYS A 258 -4.55 -7.65 25.98
N ARG A 259 -3.54 -6.96 26.52
CA ARG A 259 -3.54 -6.42 27.90
C ARG A 259 -3.71 -4.89 27.96
N ALA A 260 -3.40 -4.19 26.89
CA ALA A 260 -3.47 -2.73 26.83
C ALA A 260 -4.91 -2.23 27.04
N ARG A 261 -5.08 -1.17 27.84
CA ARG A 261 -6.40 -0.53 28.05
C ARG A 261 -6.95 0.10 26.77
N ASN A 262 -6.08 0.63 25.92
CA ASN A 262 -6.42 1.24 24.62
C ASN A 262 -5.51 0.67 23.54
N PRO A 263 -5.70 -0.59 23.15
CA PRO A 263 -4.83 -1.26 22.19
C PRO A 263 -4.88 -0.57 20.83
N MET A 264 -3.74 -0.59 20.12
CA MET A 264 -3.63 -0.10 18.74
C MET A 264 -4.58 -0.85 17.81
N ILE A 265 -4.68 -2.16 18.00
CA ILE A 265 -5.60 -3.04 17.29
C ILE A 265 -6.58 -3.64 18.30
N PRO A 266 -7.90 -3.37 18.19
CA PRO A 266 -8.87 -3.97 19.09
C PRO A 266 -8.78 -5.51 19.10
N PRO A 267 -8.72 -6.15 20.29
CA PRO A 267 -8.60 -7.61 20.39
C PRO A 267 -9.72 -8.37 19.67
N ALA A 268 -10.91 -7.78 19.58
CA ALA A 268 -12.04 -8.35 18.83
C ALA A 268 -11.75 -8.50 17.33
N LEU A 269 -10.96 -7.59 16.73
CA LEU A 269 -10.51 -7.73 15.34
C LEU A 269 -9.47 -8.84 15.18
N LEU A 270 -8.53 -8.94 16.12
CA LEU A 270 -7.51 -10.01 16.11
C LEU A 270 -8.12 -11.39 16.35
N ALA A 271 -9.21 -11.48 17.09
CA ALA A 271 -9.95 -12.73 17.28
C ALA A 271 -10.78 -13.13 16.04
N ASN A 272 -11.07 -12.20 15.13
CA ASN A 272 -11.84 -12.48 13.93
C ASN A 272 -10.97 -13.19 12.89
N LYS A 273 -11.21 -14.49 12.69
CA LYS A 273 -10.45 -15.33 11.76
C LYS A 273 -10.47 -14.82 10.31
N GLN A 274 -11.56 -14.20 9.88
CA GLN A 274 -11.65 -13.65 8.52
C GLN A 274 -10.81 -12.38 8.38
N PHE A 275 -10.87 -11.48 9.36
CA PHE A 275 -10.03 -10.30 9.41
C PHE A 275 -8.54 -10.66 9.42
N LEU A 276 -8.16 -11.61 10.29
CA LEU A 276 -6.78 -12.08 10.37
C LEU A 276 -6.32 -12.74 9.06
N SER A 277 -7.16 -13.57 8.43
CA SER A 277 -6.86 -14.21 7.15
C SER A 277 -6.67 -13.20 6.02
N ALA A 278 -7.50 -12.15 5.97
CA ALA A 278 -7.37 -11.09 4.98
C ALA A 278 -6.07 -10.29 5.16
N ASN A 279 -5.70 -9.97 6.40
CA ASN A 279 -4.47 -9.24 6.69
C ASN A 279 -3.21 -10.08 6.43
N LEU A 280 -3.21 -11.36 6.78
CA LEU A 280 -2.11 -12.27 6.46
C LEU A 280 -1.94 -12.43 4.94
N ALA A 281 -3.05 -12.58 4.20
CA ALA A 281 -3.04 -12.60 2.74
C ALA A 281 -2.53 -11.26 2.16
N MET A 282 -2.85 -10.13 2.79
CA MET A 282 -2.36 -8.80 2.39
C MET A 282 -0.85 -8.66 2.57
N VAL A 283 -0.28 -9.21 3.66
CA VAL A 283 1.19 -9.26 3.86
C VAL A 283 1.85 -10.05 2.73
N ILE A 284 1.37 -11.26 2.45
CA ILE A 284 1.99 -12.12 1.42
C ILE A 284 1.77 -11.56 0.01
N LEU A 285 0.59 -10.98 -0.28
CA LEU A 285 0.35 -10.29 -1.54
C LEU A 285 1.26 -9.07 -1.70
N GLY A 286 1.44 -8.29 -0.63
CA GLY A 286 2.37 -7.16 -0.60
C GLY A 286 3.81 -7.59 -0.87
N ALA A 287 4.26 -8.67 -0.22
CA ALA A 287 5.59 -9.23 -0.41
C ALA A 287 5.82 -9.70 -1.86
N GLY A 288 4.91 -10.50 -2.40
CA GLY A 288 5.04 -11.01 -3.76
C GLY A 288 4.89 -9.92 -4.84
N ALA A 289 3.95 -9.00 -4.67
CA ALA A 289 3.69 -7.96 -5.65
C ALA A 289 4.80 -6.90 -5.69
N VAL A 290 5.09 -6.28 -4.55
CA VAL A 290 6.05 -5.16 -4.50
C VAL A 290 7.49 -5.68 -4.61
N GLY A 291 7.83 -6.77 -3.91
CA GLY A 291 9.13 -7.42 -4.03
C GLY A 291 9.35 -7.99 -5.44
N GLY A 292 8.31 -8.55 -6.08
CA GLY A 292 8.38 -9.02 -7.48
C GLY A 292 8.64 -7.88 -8.47
N ILE A 293 7.91 -6.75 -8.36
CA ILE A 293 8.16 -5.57 -9.22
C ILE A 293 9.56 -5.01 -9.01
N PHE A 294 10.02 -4.98 -7.76
CA PHE A 294 11.39 -4.57 -7.42
C PHE A 294 12.43 -5.44 -8.16
N LEU A 295 12.32 -6.77 -8.07
CA LEU A 295 13.22 -7.68 -8.77
C LEU A 295 13.12 -7.55 -10.30
N LEU A 296 11.93 -7.32 -10.84
CA LEU A 296 11.75 -7.10 -12.28
C LEU A 296 12.49 -5.86 -12.78
N ALA A 297 12.46 -4.77 -12.01
CA ALA A 297 13.25 -3.58 -12.32
C ALA A 297 14.75 -3.90 -12.36
N GLN A 298 15.24 -4.68 -11.39
CA GLN A 298 16.65 -5.12 -11.35
C GLN A 298 17.00 -6.03 -12.56
N VAL A 299 16.10 -6.92 -12.93
CA VAL A 299 16.28 -7.77 -14.13
C VAL A 299 16.43 -6.94 -15.39
N PHE A 300 15.52 -5.98 -15.62
CA PHE A 300 15.57 -5.18 -16.84
C PHE A 300 16.81 -4.30 -16.92
N VAL A 301 17.22 -3.68 -15.82
CA VAL A 301 18.41 -2.81 -15.80
C VAL A 301 19.70 -3.63 -15.74
N ASN A 302 19.88 -4.49 -14.74
CA ASN A 302 21.16 -5.12 -14.47
C ASN A 302 21.40 -6.39 -15.30
N LEU A 303 20.34 -7.14 -15.64
CA LEU A 303 20.49 -8.38 -16.42
C LEU A 303 20.34 -8.16 -17.92
N TRP A 304 19.34 -7.34 -18.33
CA TRP A 304 19.06 -7.08 -19.74
C TRP A 304 19.74 -5.82 -20.29
N GLY A 305 20.33 -4.98 -19.40
CA GLY A 305 21.05 -3.77 -19.79
C GLY A 305 20.15 -2.63 -20.31
N PHE A 306 18.87 -2.63 -19.91
CA PHE A 306 17.94 -1.55 -20.28
C PHE A 306 18.33 -0.24 -19.60
N SER A 307 18.12 0.87 -20.28
CA SER A 307 18.11 2.19 -19.63
C SER A 307 16.98 2.25 -18.58
N GLN A 308 17.07 3.20 -17.65
CA GLN A 308 16.07 3.39 -16.61
C GLN A 308 14.68 3.67 -17.21
N LEU A 309 14.63 4.43 -18.30
CA LEU A 309 13.37 4.71 -19.01
C LEU A 309 12.82 3.47 -19.71
N GLU A 310 13.66 2.70 -20.38
CA GLU A 310 13.24 1.44 -21.03
C GLU A 310 12.72 0.43 -20.02
N ALA A 311 13.39 0.29 -18.86
CA ALA A 311 12.93 -0.55 -17.77
C ALA A 311 11.56 -0.07 -17.24
N GLY A 312 11.39 1.25 -17.04
CA GLY A 312 10.12 1.84 -16.63
C GLY A 312 8.99 1.58 -17.62
N LEU A 313 9.24 1.78 -18.92
CA LEU A 313 8.29 1.51 -20.00
C LEU A 313 7.93 0.02 -20.07
N SER A 314 8.91 -0.86 -19.86
CA SER A 314 8.73 -2.30 -19.86
C SER A 314 7.81 -2.80 -18.71
N LEU A 315 7.72 -2.07 -17.61
CA LEU A 315 6.82 -2.37 -16.49
C LEU A 315 5.40 -1.82 -16.65
N LEU A 316 5.14 -0.93 -17.63
CA LEU A 316 3.82 -0.35 -17.88
C LEU A 316 2.67 -1.36 -18.01
N PRO A 317 2.84 -2.53 -18.67
CA PRO A 317 1.76 -3.51 -18.78
C PRO A 317 1.17 -3.94 -17.44
N ILE A 318 1.98 -3.96 -16.35
CA ILE A 318 1.51 -4.27 -15.00
C ILE A 318 0.46 -3.24 -14.55
N GLY A 319 0.78 -1.95 -14.65
CA GLY A 319 -0.12 -0.87 -14.26
C GLY A 319 -1.38 -0.79 -15.12
N VAL A 320 -1.21 -0.89 -16.43
CA VAL A 320 -2.32 -0.81 -17.40
C VAL A 320 -3.30 -1.99 -17.19
N CYS A 321 -2.80 -3.23 -17.13
CA CYS A 321 -3.66 -4.40 -16.95
C CYS A 321 -4.35 -4.41 -15.60
N GLY A 322 -3.65 -4.04 -14.50
CA GLY A 322 -4.25 -3.90 -13.19
C GLY A 322 -5.39 -2.87 -13.17
N GLY A 323 -5.20 -1.74 -13.88
CA GLY A 323 -6.20 -0.68 -14.02
C GLY A 323 -7.43 -1.05 -14.80
N LEU A 324 -7.23 -1.75 -15.90
CA LEU A 324 -8.33 -2.15 -16.78
C LEU A 324 -9.19 -3.27 -16.17
N VAL A 325 -8.59 -4.16 -15.38
CA VAL A 325 -9.32 -5.30 -14.82
C VAL A 325 -10.17 -4.91 -13.61
N TRP A 326 -9.73 -3.94 -12.80
CA TRP A 326 -10.46 -3.56 -11.59
C TRP A 326 -11.92 -3.11 -11.83
N PRO A 327 -12.26 -2.22 -12.76
CA PRO A 327 -13.63 -1.83 -13.01
C PRO A 327 -14.54 -3.00 -13.43
N LEU A 328 -13.97 -4.00 -14.11
CA LEU A 328 -14.69 -5.21 -14.51
C LEU A 328 -15.04 -6.10 -13.33
N VAL A 329 -14.13 -6.17 -12.36
CA VAL A 329 -14.24 -7.04 -11.18
C VAL A 329 -14.98 -6.36 -10.02
N ALA A 330 -15.00 -5.02 -9.95
CA ALA A 330 -15.62 -4.26 -8.87
C ALA A 330 -17.10 -4.60 -8.67
N ARG A 331 -17.87 -4.77 -9.77
CA ARG A 331 -19.28 -5.19 -9.70
C ARG A 331 -19.47 -6.60 -9.11
N ALA A 332 -18.54 -7.51 -9.41
CA ALA A 332 -18.54 -8.86 -8.84
C ALA A 332 -18.14 -8.84 -7.36
N ALA A 333 -17.24 -7.94 -6.95
CA ALA A 333 -16.81 -7.78 -5.56
C ALA A 333 -17.94 -7.30 -4.64
N ASP A 334 -18.90 -6.54 -5.15
CA ASP A 334 -20.06 -6.06 -4.39
C ASP A 334 -21.06 -7.17 -4.03
N ASN A 335 -21.07 -8.27 -4.78
CA ASN A 335 -22.08 -9.32 -4.68
C ASN A 335 -21.51 -10.71 -4.31
N ALA A 336 -20.21 -10.91 -4.38
CA ALA A 336 -19.57 -12.20 -4.12
C ALA A 336 -18.70 -12.17 -2.85
N PRO A 337 -18.53 -13.32 -2.17
CA PRO A 337 -17.55 -13.42 -1.09
C PRO A 337 -16.13 -13.20 -1.65
N ALA A 338 -15.29 -12.52 -0.85
CA ALA A 338 -13.98 -12.04 -1.29
C ALA A 338 -13.06 -13.16 -1.83
N TYR A 339 -13.16 -14.38 -1.32
CA TYR A 339 -12.31 -15.49 -1.77
C TYR A 339 -12.48 -15.84 -3.25
N ARG A 340 -13.67 -15.65 -3.84
CA ARG A 340 -13.94 -15.96 -5.25
C ARG A 340 -13.09 -15.13 -6.21
N LEU A 341 -12.69 -13.95 -5.80
CA LEU A 341 -11.86 -13.04 -6.59
C LEU A 341 -10.41 -13.05 -6.12
N ALA A 342 -10.18 -13.16 -4.81
CA ALA A 342 -8.84 -13.16 -4.25
C ALA A 342 -8.03 -14.41 -4.62
N VAL A 343 -8.67 -15.60 -4.71
CA VAL A 343 -7.98 -16.83 -5.11
C VAL A 343 -7.45 -16.77 -6.55
N PRO A 344 -8.26 -16.42 -7.56
CA PRO A 344 -7.75 -16.21 -8.92
C PRO A 344 -6.68 -15.10 -9.01
N ALA A 345 -6.82 -14.03 -8.22
CA ALA A 345 -5.85 -12.94 -8.19
C ALA A 345 -4.47 -13.39 -7.67
N LEU A 346 -4.45 -14.13 -6.55
CA LEU A 346 -3.22 -14.73 -6.03
C LEU A 346 -2.62 -15.74 -7.03
N GLY A 347 -3.48 -16.56 -7.65
CA GLY A 347 -3.06 -17.50 -8.69
C GLY A 347 -2.47 -16.79 -9.91
N SER A 348 -3.09 -15.71 -10.39
CA SER A 348 -2.59 -14.91 -11.51
C SER A 348 -1.22 -14.28 -11.20
N LEU A 349 -1.07 -13.66 -10.02
CA LEU A 349 0.22 -13.11 -9.59
C LEU A 349 1.28 -14.21 -9.46
N ALA A 350 0.95 -15.34 -8.85
CA ALA A 350 1.87 -16.47 -8.69
C ALA A 350 2.31 -17.03 -10.05
N LEU A 351 1.38 -17.23 -10.98
CA LEU A 351 1.69 -17.69 -12.33
C LEU A 351 2.55 -16.69 -13.11
N GLY A 352 2.27 -15.38 -12.96
CA GLY A 352 3.08 -14.34 -13.58
C GLY A 352 4.53 -14.34 -13.08
N LEU A 353 4.73 -14.44 -11.75
CA LEU A 353 6.06 -14.54 -11.15
C LEU A 353 6.74 -15.86 -11.54
N LEU A 354 6.01 -16.96 -11.52
CA LEU A 354 6.55 -18.25 -11.97
C LEU A 354 6.97 -18.21 -13.45
N TRP A 355 6.24 -17.50 -14.30
CA TRP A 355 6.59 -17.31 -15.71
C TRP A 355 7.95 -16.64 -15.86
N PHE A 356 8.24 -15.60 -15.04
CA PHE A 356 9.54 -14.93 -15.03
C PHE A 356 10.69 -15.83 -14.59
N SER A 357 10.44 -16.91 -13.87
CA SER A 357 11.51 -17.87 -13.52
C SER A 357 12.11 -18.61 -14.73
N PHE A 358 11.48 -18.51 -15.91
CA PHE A 358 11.93 -19.08 -17.17
C PHE A 358 12.43 -18.04 -18.18
N MET A 359 12.65 -16.78 -17.72
CA MET A 359 13.10 -15.69 -18.59
C MET A 359 14.46 -15.98 -19.23
N PRO A 360 14.74 -15.42 -20.43
CA PRO A 360 16.07 -15.45 -21.04
C PRO A 360 17.11 -14.77 -20.14
N SER A 361 18.35 -15.29 -20.15
CA SER A 361 19.46 -14.70 -19.38
C SER A 361 20.01 -13.43 -20.02
N THR A 362 19.84 -13.25 -21.33
CA THR A 362 20.27 -12.09 -22.10
C THR A 362 19.11 -11.58 -22.95
N TYR A 363 19.07 -10.29 -23.18
CA TYR A 363 18.11 -9.67 -24.09
C TYR A 363 18.69 -9.66 -25.51
N GLU A 364 18.07 -10.37 -26.43
CA GLU A 364 18.50 -10.44 -27.82
C GLU A 364 17.55 -9.68 -28.78
N GLY A 365 16.40 -9.23 -28.27
CA GLY A 365 15.46 -8.43 -29.03
C GLY A 365 14.01 -8.50 -28.61
N VAL A 366 13.12 -7.96 -29.46
CA VAL A 366 11.68 -7.84 -29.18
C VAL A 366 11.03 -9.19 -28.86
N GLY A 367 11.56 -10.31 -29.36
CA GLY A 367 11.06 -11.66 -29.09
C GLY A 367 11.13 -12.00 -27.60
N ASP A 368 12.22 -11.64 -26.91
CA ASP A 368 12.40 -11.88 -25.47
C ASP A 368 11.43 -11.05 -24.63
N TYR A 369 11.20 -9.79 -25.03
CA TYR A 369 10.19 -8.97 -24.39
C TYR A 369 8.76 -9.52 -24.58
N LEU A 370 8.43 -9.99 -25.78
CA LEU A 370 7.14 -10.63 -26.04
C LEU A 370 6.97 -11.93 -25.24
N PHE A 371 8.07 -12.65 -24.96
CA PHE A 371 8.05 -13.83 -24.09
C PHE A 371 7.68 -13.48 -22.65
N VAL A 372 8.18 -12.37 -22.08
CA VAL A 372 7.87 -11.98 -20.70
C VAL A 372 6.55 -11.21 -20.55
N LEU A 373 6.01 -10.66 -21.63
CA LEU A 373 4.78 -9.86 -21.62
C LEU A 373 3.57 -10.57 -20.97
N PRO A 374 3.29 -11.87 -21.24
CA PRO A 374 2.20 -12.57 -20.54
C PRO A 374 2.38 -12.59 -19.03
N GLY A 375 3.61 -12.74 -18.55
CA GLY A 375 3.94 -12.67 -17.11
C GLY A 375 3.61 -11.31 -16.51
N LEU A 376 3.97 -10.20 -17.20
CA LEU A 376 3.64 -8.83 -16.77
C LEU A 376 2.13 -8.60 -16.69
N ILE A 377 1.38 -9.08 -17.68
CA ILE A 377 -0.09 -9.01 -17.70
C ILE A 377 -0.69 -9.75 -16.51
N LEU A 378 -0.23 -10.98 -16.26
CA LEU A 378 -0.70 -11.81 -15.15
C LEU A 378 -0.40 -11.17 -13.78
N ILE A 379 0.79 -10.58 -13.61
CA ILE A 379 1.16 -9.82 -12.40
C ILE A 379 0.22 -8.62 -12.23
N GLY A 380 0.01 -7.84 -13.30
CA GLY A 380 -0.89 -6.68 -13.28
C GLY A 380 -2.33 -7.06 -12.90
N MET A 381 -2.87 -8.11 -13.49
CA MET A 381 -4.20 -8.65 -13.15
C MET A 381 -4.27 -9.09 -11.67
N GLY A 382 -3.26 -9.82 -11.21
CA GLY A 382 -3.18 -10.29 -9.83
C GLY A 382 -3.17 -9.15 -8.81
N ILE A 383 -2.39 -8.10 -9.07
CA ILE A 383 -2.30 -6.89 -8.23
C ILE A 383 -3.60 -6.10 -8.27
N GLY A 384 -4.11 -5.81 -9.48
CA GLY A 384 -5.30 -4.99 -9.70
C GLY A 384 -6.57 -5.58 -9.09
N VAL A 385 -6.67 -6.90 -8.98
CA VAL A 385 -7.80 -7.58 -8.34
C VAL A 385 -7.51 -7.90 -6.87
N GLY A 386 -6.30 -8.34 -6.55
CA GLY A 386 -5.95 -8.87 -5.23
C GLY A 386 -6.03 -7.83 -4.11
N PHE A 387 -5.35 -6.69 -4.25
CA PHE A 387 -5.35 -5.65 -3.21
C PHE A 387 -6.75 -5.13 -2.87
N PRO A 388 -7.57 -4.68 -3.84
CA PRO A 388 -8.90 -4.21 -3.53
C PRO A 388 -9.81 -5.29 -2.94
N THR A 389 -9.72 -6.51 -3.44
CA THR A 389 -10.57 -7.62 -2.97
C THR A 389 -10.24 -8.02 -1.52
N LEU A 390 -8.96 -8.11 -1.16
CA LEU A 390 -8.54 -8.40 0.21
C LEU A 390 -8.90 -7.25 1.16
N ASN A 391 -8.81 -6.01 0.69
CA ASN A 391 -9.27 -4.84 1.46
C ASN A 391 -10.77 -4.95 1.76
N VAL A 392 -11.60 -5.19 0.75
CA VAL A 392 -13.05 -5.40 0.92
C VAL A 392 -13.32 -6.57 1.87
N GLY A 393 -12.61 -7.70 1.74
CA GLY A 393 -12.74 -8.85 2.63
C GLY A 393 -12.45 -8.52 4.09
N ALA A 394 -11.41 -7.77 4.37
CA ALA A 394 -11.06 -7.31 5.71
C ALA A 394 -12.09 -6.30 6.25
N MET A 395 -12.55 -5.35 5.42
CA MET A 395 -13.57 -4.38 5.82
C MET A 395 -14.91 -5.04 6.14
N ASN A 396 -15.32 -6.06 5.36
CA ASN A 396 -16.52 -6.84 5.63
C ASN A 396 -16.45 -7.59 6.97
N ALA A 397 -15.25 -8.07 7.34
CA ALA A 397 -15.03 -8.73 8.62
C ALA A 397 -14.99 -7.76 9.82
N ALA A 398 -14.77 -6.47 9.59
CA ALA A 398 -14.58 -5.44 10.61
C ALA A 398 -15.73 -4.42 10.70
N MET A 399 -16.88 -4.69 10.06
CA MET A 399 -18.01 -3.75 10.02
C MET A 399 -18.45 -3.28 11.40
N GLY A 400 -18.68 -1.96 11.51
CA GLY A 400 -19.07 -1.29 12.77
C GLY A 400 -18.14 -0.14 13.13
N PRO A 401 -17.99 0.20 14.41
CA PRO A 401 -17.21 1.35 14.87
C PRO A 401 -15.70 1.24 14.61
N ASN A 402 -15.18 0.07 14.26
CA ASN A 402 -13.75 -0.20 14.08
C ASN A 402 -13.24 -0.10 12.63
N LEU A 403 -14.07 0.39 11.69
CA LEU A 403 -13.70 0.46 10.26
C LEU A 403 -12.43 1.28 9.99
N GLY A 404 -12.24 2.39 10.68
CA GLY A 404 -11.03 3.23 10.55
C GLY A 404 -9.77 2.48 10.96
N VAL A 405 -9.81 1.83 12.13
CA VAL A 405 -8.69 1.01 12.63
C VAL A 405 -8.44 -0.17 11.69
N ALA A 406 -9.49 -0.85 11.25
CA ALA A 406 -9.38 -1.97 10.32
C ALA A 406 -8.70 -1.57 9.00
N SER A 407 -9.08 -0.43 8.42
CA SER A 407 -8.42 0.13 7.24
C SER A 407 -6.93 0.42 7.48
N GLY A 408 -6.59 0.98 8.64
CA GLY A 408 -5.22 1.20 9.07
C GLY A 408 -4.43 -0.10 9.13
N VAL A 409 -4.97 -1.15 9.78
CA VAL A 409 -4.33 -2.46 9.90
C VAL A 409 -4.09 -3.11 8.54
N VAL A 410 -5.07 -3.06 7.63
CA VAL A 410 -4.93 -3.61 6.26
C VAL A 410 -3.81 -2.91 5.49
N ASN A 411 -3.75 -1.58 5.54
CA ASN A 411 -2.68 -0.83 4.89
C ASN A 411 -1.31 -1.08 5.53
N THR A 412 -1.25 -1.18 6.87
CA THR A 412 -0.03 -1.57 7.59
C THR A 412 0.42 -2.96 7.16
N SER A 413 -0.49 -3.95 7.11
CA SER A 413 -0.19 -5.31 6.65
C SER A 413 0.40 -5.32 5.24
N ARG A 414 -0.17 -4.53 4.32
CA ARG A 414 0.35 -4.38 2.95
C ARG A 414 1.78 -3.83 2.95
N GLN A 415 2.04 -2.77 3.72
CA GLN A 415 3.35 -2.12 3.74
C GLN A 415 4.43 -2.98 4.42
N LEU A 416 4.08 -3.65 5.53
CA LEU A 416 4.97 -4.61 6.17
C LEU A 416 5.30 -5.76 5.21
N GLY A 417 4.28 -6.27 4.49
CA GLY A 417 4.48 -7.27 3.46
C GLY A 417 5.44 -6.79 2.38
N SER A 418 5.28 -5.56 1.90
CA SER A 418 6.16 -4.97 0.88
C SER A 418 7.62 -4.91 1.34
N ALA A 419 7.88 -4.40 2.55
CA ALA A 419 9.23 -4.29 3.09
C ALA A 419 9.88 -5.66 3.32
N LEU A 420 9.14 -6.60 3.95
CA LEU A 420 9.62 -7.96 4.18
C LEU A 420 9.83 -8.72 2.87
N GLY A 421 8.98 -8.47 1.86
CA GLY A 421 9.07 -9.09 0.55
C GLY A 421 10.35 -8.69 -0.19
N ILE A 422 10.67 -7.40 -0.22
CA ILE A 422 11.91 -6.90 -0.83
C ILE A 422 13.12 -7.54 -0.13
N ALA A 423 13.18 -7.48 1.21
CA ALA A 423 14.28 -8.05 1.97
C ALA A 423 14.44 -9.56 1.73
N LEU A 424 13.34 -10.32 1.82
CA LEU A 424 13.36 -11.76 1.61
C LEU A 424 13.80 -12.15 0.20
N LEU A 425 13.29 -11.45 -0.81
CA LEU A 425 13.59 -11.78 -2.21
C LEU A 425 15.03 -11.41 -2.59
N ILE A 426 15.56 -10.30 -2.07
CA ILE A 426 16.99 -9.99 -2.20
C ILE A 426 17.82 -11.10 -1.55
N THR A 427 17.47 -11.52 -0.34
CA THR A 427 18.14 -12.60 0.36
C THR A 427 18.19 -13.89 -0.46
N VAL A 428 17.04 -14.30 -1.01
CA VAL A 428 16.97 -15.51 -1.84
C VAL A 428 17.78 -15.35 -3.12
N PHE A 429 17.70 -14.19 -3.76
CA PHE A 429 18.49 -13.88 -4.95
C PHE A 429 19.99 -13.99 -4.67
N THR A 430 20.50 -13.27 -3.67
CA THR A 430 21.93 -13.23 -3.37
C THR A 430 22.46 -14.60 -2.92
N THR A 431 21.74 -15.30 -2.04
CA THR A 431 22.13 -16.63 -1.57
C THR A 431 22.16 -17.66 -2.70
N THR A 432 21.12 -17.68 -3.56
CA THR A 432 21.05 -18.67 -4.64
C THR A 432 22.00 -18.33 -5.80
N ALA A 433 22.22 -17.05 -6.09
CA ALA A 433 23.24 -16.63 -7.04
C ALA A 433 24.64 -17.04 -6.54
N GLY A 434 24.93 -16.86 -5.25
CA GLY A 434 26.17 -17.32 -4.62
C GLY A 434 26.39 -18.83 -4.76
N TRP A 435 25.39 -19.66 -4.44
CA TRP A 435 25.50 -21.12 -4.61
C TRP A 435 25.74 -21.56 -6.07
N HIS A 436 25.12 -20.89 -7.03
CA HIS A 436 25.35 -21.18 -8.45
C HIS A 436 26.73 -20.73 -8.89
N TYR A 437 27.23 -19.63 -8.33
CA TYR A 437 28.60 -19.19 -8.56
C TYR A 437 29.59 -20.20 -8.01
N ASP A 438 29.47 -20.59 -6.73
CA ASP A 438 30.36 -21.55 -6.10
C ASP A 438 30.41 -22.90 -6.86
N GLY A 439 29.24 -23.36 -7.34
CA GLY A 439 29.14 -24.57 -8.15
C GLY A 439 29.79 -24.50 -9.54
N LYS A 440 30.06 -23.29 -10.06
CA LYS A 440 30.70 -23.05 -11.35
C LYS A 440 32.09 -22.45 -11.25
N LYS A 441 32.52 -22.12 -10.04
CA LYS A 441 33.77 -21.40 -9.74
C LYS A 441 34.96 -22.04 -10.42
N ASP A 442 35.17 -23.34 -10.20
CA ASP A 442 36.31 -24.08 -10.77
C ASP A 442 36.31 -24.02 -12.30
N HIS A 443 35.14 -24.18 -12.92
CA HIS A 443 34.99 -24.10 -14.38
C HIS A 443 35.29 -22.71 -14.93
N ILE A 444 34.83 -21.65 -14.23
CA ILE A 444 35.09 -20.26 -14.59
C ILE A 444 36.57 -19.92 -14.39
N GLU A 445 37.14 -20.33 -13.28
CA GLU A 445 38.57 -20.15 -12.97
C GLU A 445 39.43 -20.87 -14.01
N ASP A 446 39.19 -22.15 -14.29
CA ASP A 446 39.95 -22.93 -15.27
C ASP A 446 39.88 -22.30 -16.68
N THR A 447 38.70 -21.92 -17.13
CA THR A 447 38.52 -21.30 -18.45
C THR A 447 39.18 -19.92 -18.50
N SER A 448 39.08 -19.15 -17.41
CA SER A 448 39.71 -17.84 -17.28
C SER A 448 41.24 -17.94 -17.23
N TYR A 449 41.78 -18.95 -16.59
CA TYR A 449 43.22 -19.21 -16.53
C TYR A 449 43.83 -19.47 -17.91
N VAL A 450 43.19 -20.29 -18.72
CA VAL A 450 43.66 -20.60 -20.06
C VAL A 450 43.82 -19.37 -20.94
N TRP A 451 43.00 -18.32 -20.67
CA TRP A 451 43.06 -17.08 -21.43
C TRP A 451 43.83 -15.95 -20.72
N ALA A 452 43.63 -15.74 -19.42
CA ALA A 452 44.14 -14.58 -18.70
C ALA A 452 45.64 -14.57 -18.50
N VAL A 453 46.23 -15.74 -18.15
CA VAL A 453 47.66 -15.87 -17.89
C VAL A 453 48.54 -15.51 -19.08
N PRO A 454 48.27 -16.00 -20.31
CA PRO A 454 49.04 -15.56 -21.49
C PRO A 454 48.90 -14.08 -21.80
N ASN A 455 47.81 -13.42 -21.37
CA ASN A 455 47.53 -12.00 -21.60
C ASN A 455 47.98 -11.09 -20.44
N GLY A 456 48.70 -11.64 -19.45
CA GLY A 456 49.34 -10.88 -18.37
C GLY A 456 48.38 -10.31 -17.33
N ILE A 457 47.21 -10.93 -17.13
CA ILE A 457 46.29 -10.62 -16.01
C ILE A 457 46.76 -11.40 -14.79
N SER A 458 46.92 -10.74 -13.64
CA SER A 458 47.47 -11.36 -12.44
C SER A 458 46.52 -12.38 -11.82
N HIS A 459 47.09 -13.45 -11.22
CA HIS A 459 46.37 -14.49 -10.51
C HIS A 459 45.42 -13.95 -9.42
N GLY A 460 45.79 -12.86 -8.72
CA GLY A 460 44.97 -12.28 -7.66
C GLY A 460 43.64 -11.69 -8.13
N VAL A 461 43.59 -11.18 -9.36
CA VAL A 461 42.36 -10.60 -9.92
C VAL A 461 41.35 -11.68 -10.34
N ILE A 462 41.83 -12.85 -10.77
CA ILE A 462 40.99 -13.96 -11.18
C ILE A 462 40.27 -14.59 -9.96
N HIS A 463 40.90 -14.57 -8.80
CA HIS A 463 40.37 -15.20 -7.59
C HIS A 463 39.47 -14.31 -6.73
N HIS A 464 39.47 -13.00 -6.93
CA HIS A 464 38.86 -12.10 -5.95
C HIS A 464 37.43 -11.64 -6.31
N ASP A 465 37.13 -11.41 -7.58
CA ASP A 465 35.78 -10.97 -8.00
C ASP A 465 35.60 -11.09 -9.53
N ILE A 466 34.50 -11.70 -9.98
CA ILE A 466 34.15 -11.77 -11.42
C ILE A 466 33.94 -10.37 -12.01
N ALA A 467 33.37 -9.42 -11.26
CA ALA A 467 33.15 -8.06 -11.73
C ALA A 467 34.47 -7.31 -11.92
N GLU A 468 35.43 -7.48 -10.98
CA GLU A 468 36.77 -6.92 -11.09
C GLU A 468 37.56 -7.59 -12.22
N PHE A 469 37.40 -8.90 -12.39
CA PHE A 469 37.98 -9.65 -13.50
C PHE A 469 37.42 -9.19 -14.85
N ALA A 470 36.09 -9.04 -14.97
CA ALA A 470 35.45 -8.51 -16.17
C ALA A 470 35.91 -7.09 -16.50
N GLY A 471 36.04 -6.21 -15.48
CA GLY A 471 36.59 -4.88 -15.65
C GLY A 471 38.08 -4.86 -16.02
N ALA A 472 38.86 -5.84 -15.56
CA ALA A 472 40.28 -6.00 -15.96
C ALA A 472 40.39 -6.48 -17.41
N VAL A 473 39.49 -7.34 -17.88
CA VAL A 473 39.36 -7.79 -19.28
C VAL A 473 38.98 -6.63 -20.20
N GLU A 474 38.02 -5.80 -19.80
CA GLU A 474 37.60 -4.62 -20.59
C GLU A 474 38.70 -3.57 -20.74
N ARG A 475 39.55 -3.39 -19.73
CA ARG A 475 40.67 -2.43 -19.79
C ARG A 475 41.82 -2.88 -20.70
N LYS A 476 41.87 -4.14 -21.09
CA LYS A 476 42.88 -4.65 -22.04
C LYS A 476 42.24 -4.85 -23.41
N GLU A 477 42.60 -3.99 -24.35
CA GLU A 477 42.13 -3.98 -25.75
C GLU A 477 42.38 -5.29 -26.55
N THR A 478 42.96 -6.33 -25.92
CA THR A 478 43.41 -7.57 -26.57
C THR A 478 42.58 -8.81 -26.20
N ALA A 479 41.38 -8.65 -25.61
CA ALA A 479 40.52 -9.81 -25.32
C ALA A 479 40.12 -10.54 -26.60
N PRO A 480 40.21 -11.90 -26.64
CA PRO A 480 39.75 -12.66 -27.82
C PRO A 480 38.29 -12.33 -28.10
N VAL A 481 37.98 -12.12 -29.37
CA VAL A 481 36.60 -11.89 -29.81
C VAL A 481 35.75 -13.09 -29.41
N GLY A 482 34.98 -12.91 -28.32
CA GLY A 482 34.08 -13.93 -27.80
C GLY A 482 34.26 -14.30 -26.30
N PHE A 483 35.41 -14.04 -25.66
CA PHE A 483 35.63 -14.35 -24.27
C PHE A 483 34.79 -13.42 -23.35
N ASP A 484 34.79 -12.14 -23.64
CA ASP A 484 33.92 -11.18 -22.96
C ASP A 484 32.43 -11.58 -23.06
N ARG A 485 31.99 -11.97 -24.27
CA ARG A 485 30.64 -12.48 -24.48
C ARG A 485 30.34 -13.77 -23.73
N TRP A 486 31.32 -14.66 -23.61
CA TRP A 486 31.17 -15.90 -22.84
C TRP A 486 31.06 -15.60 -21.33
N LEU A 487 31.95 -14.76 -20.80
CA LEU A 487 31.95 -14.38 -19.38
C LEU A 487 30.65 -13.66 -18.98
N ARG A 488 30.20 -12.69 -19.78
CA ARG A 488 28.92 -12.00 -19.58
C ARG A 488 27.73 -12.97 -19.64
N ARG A 489 27.75 -13.97 -20.53
CA ARG A 489 26.69 -14.99 -20.60
C ARG A 489 26.68 -15.88 -19.37
N GLU A 490 27.84 -16.25 -18.86
CA GLU A 490 27.96 -17.10 -17.66
C GLU A 490 27.48 -16.36 -16.41
N ALA A 491 27.93 -15.11 -16.23
CA ALA A 491 27.47 -14.23 -15.15
C ALA A 491 25.95 -13.97 -15.24
N ALA A 492 25.43 -13.68 -16.44
CA ALA A 492 24.00 -13.52 -16.68
C ALA A 492 23.21 -14.80 -16.39
N GLY A 493 23.77 -15.98 -16.67
CA GLY A 493 23.18 -17.27 -16.32
C GLY A 493 23.03 -17.46 -14.81
N ILE A 494 24.07 -17.16 -14.06
CA ILE A 494 24.06 -17.22 -12.59
C ILE A 494 23.04 -16.25 -12.00
N ALA A 495 23.05 -15.00 -12.46
CA ALA A 495 22.07 -13.98 -12.01
C ALA A 495 20.62 -14.38 -12.36
N ARG A 496 20.38 -14.88 -13.58
CA ARG A 496 19.06 -15.41 -13.99
C ARG A 496 18.56 -16.49 -13.05
N ASP A 497 19.42 -17.44 -12.68
CA ASP A 497 19.04 -18.55 -11.80
C ASP A 497 18.71 -18.04 -10.39
N GLY A 498 19.46 -17.06 -9.87
CA GLY A 498 19.15 -16.36 -8.62
C GLY A 498 17.78 -15.66 -8.65
N PHE A 499 17.51 -14.86 -9.68
CA PHE A 499 16.20 -14.23 -9.88
C PHE A 499 15.09 -15.28 -10.04
N GLY A 500 15.35 -16.35 -10.78
CA GLY A 500 14.40 -17.44 -11.01
C GLY A 500 13.96 -18.09 -9.69
N TRP A 501 14.86 -18.36 -8.77
CA TRP A 501 14.52 -18.91 -7.46
C TRP A 501 13.74 -17.93 -6.58
N ALA A 502 14.08 -16.64 -6.60
CA ALA A 502 13.32 -15.61 -5.89
C ALA A 502 11.88 -15.51 -6.40
N PHE A 503 11.67 -15.55 -7.73
CA PHE A 503 10.32 -15.57 -8.32
C PHE A 503 9.55 -16.86 -7.98
N ARG A 504 10.20 -18.04 -7.99
CA ARG A 504 9.57 -19.32 -7.58
C ARG A 504 9.13 -19.29 -6.15
N LEU A 505 9.97 -18.79 -5.23
CA LEU A 505 9.60 -18.66 -3.81
C LEU A 505 8.39 -17.73 -3.64
N SER A 506 8.39 -16.57 -4.28
CA SER A 506 7.25 -15.66 -4.26
C SER A 506 5.97 -16.32 -4.73
N ALA A 507 6.03 -17.06 -5.83
CA ALA A 507 4.89 -17.80 -6.37
C ALA A 507 4.39 -18.87 -5.38
N LEU A 508 5.29 -19.64 -4.77
CA LEU A 508 4.94 -20.65 -3.78
C LEU A 508 4.27 -20.04 -2.54
N LEU A 509 4.79 -18.93 -2.01
CA LEU A 509 4.20 -18.23 -0.86
C LEU A 509 2.77 -17.76 -1.17
N LEU A 510 2.54 -17.21 -2.38
CA LEU A 510 1.22 -16.79 -2.83
C LEU A 510 0.25 -17.97 -2.94
N LEU A 511 0.69 -19.10 -3.52
CA LEU A 511 -0.12 -20.31 -3.64
C LEU A 511 -0.43 -20.93 -2.28
N PHE A 512 0.53 -20.90 -1.34
CA PHE A 512 0.33 -21.38 0.02
C PHE A 512 -0.75 -20.60 0.77
N MET A 513 -1.00 -19.34 0.39
CA MET A 513 -2.05 -18.50 1.00
C MET A 513 -3.47 -18.82 0.50
N ILE A 514 -3.63 -19.57 -0.58
CA ILE A 514 -4.96 -19.89 -1.14
C ILE A 514 -5.90 -20.55 -0.11
N PRO A 515 -5.47 -21.56 0.67
CA PRO A 515 -6.34 -22.16 1.71
C PRO A 515 -6.76 -21.17 2.81
N VAL A 516 -5.88 -20.20 3.13
CA VAL A 516 -6.16 -19.16 4.12
C VAL A 516 -7.21 -18.18 3.58
N VAL A 517 -7.05 -17.75 2.32
CA VAL A 517 -7.97 -16.84 1.65
C VAL A 517 -9.36 -17.44 1.44
N ARG A 518 -9.47 -18.75 1.24
CA ARG A 518 -10.77 -19.45 1.16
C ARG A 518 -11.65 -19.27 2.41
N LYS A 519 -11.08 -18.85 3.56
CA LYS A 519 -11.84 -18.51 4.77
C LYS A 519 -12.58 -17.18 4.67
N LEU A 520 -12.37 -16.37 3.64
CA LEU A 520 -13.04 -15.07 3.40
C LEU A 520 -14.43 -15.29 2.79
N THR A 521 -15.33 -15.91 3.54
CA THR A 521 -16.63 -16.38 3.05
C THR A 521 -17.75 -15.34 3.17
N LEU A 522 -17.62 -14.30 4.01
CA LEU A 522 -18.65 -13.27 4.19
C LEU A 522 -18.86 -12.48 2.91
N THR A 523 -20.12 -12.42 2.48
CA THR A 523 -20.55 -11.50 1.44
C THR A 523 -20.75 -10.10 2.03
N PRO A 524 -20.68 -9.04 1.21
CA PRO A 524 -20.98 -7.67 1.65
C PRO A 524 -22.40 -7.52 2.22
N ALA A 525 -23.37 -8.29 1.71
CA ALA A 525 -24.74 -8.29 2.21
C ALA A 525 -24.85 -8.90 3.62
N GLU A 526 -24.23 -10.06 3.86
CA GLU A 526 -24.18 -10.68 5.19
C GLU A 526 -23.42 -9.84 6.20
N ALA A 527 -22.32 -9.21 5.78
CA ALA A 527 -21.56 -8.30 6.61
C ALA A 527 -22.41 -7.09 7.06
N ARG A 528 -23.20 -6.48 6.14
CA ARG A 528 -24.14 -5.41 6.48
C ARG A 528 -25.25 -5.87 7.42
N ALA A 529 -25.82 -7.06 7.18
CA ALA A 529 -26.85 -7.63 8.03
C ALA A 529 -26.31 -7.89 9.45
N ASN A 530 -25.10 -8.45 9.57
CA ASN A 530 -24.44 -8.67 10.86
C ASN A 530 -24.15 -7.36 11.60
N ALA A 531 -23.73 -6.32 10.89
CA ALA A 531 -23.50 -4.99 11.47
C ALA A 531 -24.80 -4.34 11.99
N MET A 532 -25.89 -4.45 11.23
CA MET A 532 -27.21 -3.97 11.66
C MET A 532 -27.72 -4.72 12.88
N ALA A 533 -27.58 -6.05 12.91
CA ALA A 533 -27.96 -6.86 14.05
C ALA A 533 -27.11 -6.55 15.31
N ALA A 534 -25.82 -6.28 15.14
CA ALA A 534 -24.94 -5.85 16.23
C ALA A 534 -25.34 -4.48 16.78
N ALA A 535 -25.65 -3.52 15.89
CA ALA A 535 -26.12 -2.18 16.27
C ALA A 535 -27.46 -2.25 17.03
N GLN A 536 -28.39 -3.07 16.59
CA GLN A 536 -29.67 -3.29 17.27
C GLN A 536 -29.49 -3.93 18.67
N ARG A 537 -28.59 -4.91 18.82
CA ARG A 537 -28.26 -5.50 20.12
C ARG A 537 -27.60 -4.48 21.06
N ALA A 538 -26.71 -3.64 20.55
CA ALA A 538 -26.08 -2.58 21.33
C ALA A 538 -27.10 -1.51 21.77
N ALA A 539 -28.05 -1.14 20.91
CA ALA A 539 -29.13 -0.23 21.25
C ALA A 539 -30.10 -0.84 22.29
N ALA A 540 -30.38 -2.14 22.20
CA ALA A 540 -31.23 -2.86 23.17
C ALA A 540 -30.54 -3.07 24.53
N ALA A 541 -29.20 -3.13 24.57
CA ALA A 541 -28.41 -3.29 25.78
C ALA A 541 -28.03 -1.93 26.42
N ALA A 542 -28.30 -0.81 25.76
CA ALA A 542 -28.06 0.52 26.33
C ALA A 542 -29.05 0.75 27.51
N PRO A 543 -28.58 1.25 28.66
CA PRO A 543 -29.47 1.60 29.75
C PRO A 543 -30.46 2.65 29.26
N PRO A 544 -31.73 2.61 29.73
CA PRO A 544 -32.72 3.60 29.33
C PRO A 544 -32.13 5.01 29.58
N SER A 545 -32.25 5.87 28.56
CA SER A 545 -31.83 7.25 28.71
C SER A 545 -32.45 7.85 29.95
N PRO A 546 -31.68 8.58 30.78
CA PRO A 546 -32.24 9.24 31.96
C PRO A 546 -33.42 10.12 31.52
N PRO A 547 -34.51 10.16 32.27
CA PRO A 547 -35.65 11.00 31.95
C PRO A 547 -35.15 12.45 31.79
N PRO A 548 -35.71 13.21 30.82
CA PRO A 548 -35.33 14.61 30.63
C PRO A 548 -35.44 15.32 31.98
N ALA A 549 -34.40 16.08 32.36
CA ALA A 549 -34.39 16.84 33.58
C ALA A 549 -35.66 17.70 33.67
N PRO A 550 -36.35 17.76 34.83
CA PRO A 550 -37.56 18.55 34.97
C PRO A 550 -37.23 19.98 34.61
N VAL A 551 -37.98 20.56 33.70
CA VAL A 551 -37.91 21.96 33.33
C VAL A 551 -38.22 22.76 34.61
N PRO A 552 -37.36 23.68 35.04
CA PRO A 552 -37.65 24.48 36.25
C PRO A 552 -38.90 25.30 36.00
N VAL A 553 -39.99 24.96 36.70
CA VAL A 553 -41.19 25.77 36.82
C VAL A 553 -40.94 26.72 37.97
N GLY A 554 -40.65 27.97 37.68
CA GLY A 554 -40.58 28.99 38.73
C GLY A 554 -39.71 30.19 38.36
N GLY A 555 -40.33 31.26 37.89
CA GLY A 555 -39.73 32.59 37.74
C GLY A 555 -40.70 33.55 37.11
N GLN A 556 -41.23 34.47 37.90
CA GLN A 556 -42.26 35.48 37.56
C GLN A 556 -41.94 36.29 36.30
N PRO A 557 -42.96 36.86 35.65
CA PRO A 557 -42.81 37.57 34.39
C PRO A 557 -42.27 39.00 34.60
N ALA A 558 -41.22 39.33 33.84
CA ALA A 558 -40.88 40.73 33.58
C ALA A 558 -41.39 41.11 32.18
N GLU A 559 -42.29 42.07 32.15
CA GLU A 559 -42.78 42.74 30.94
C GLU A 559 -41.64 43.39 30.16
N ALA A 560 -41.61 43.19 28.86
CA ALA A 560 -41.57 44.30 27.90
C ALA A 560 -41.30 43.80 26.45
N ALA A 561 -42.12 44.33 25.58
CA ALA A 561 -41.93 44.63 24.16
C ALA A 561 -42.15 43.53 23.10
N ALA A 562 -43.32 43.59 22.58
CA ALA A 562 -43.90 43.34 21.27
C ALA A 562 -42.94 43.07 20.09
N GLY A 563 -43.21 41.96 19.40
CA GLY A 563 -42.69 41.63 18.08
C GLY A 563 -43.27 40.28 17.63
N ALA A 564 -44.53 40.29 17.20
CA ALA A 564 -45.26 39.10 16.76
C ALA A 564 -44.67 38.49 15.50
N VAL A 565 -44.24 37.24 15.59
CA VAL A 565 -44.24 36.30 14.46
C VAL A 565 -44.96 35.03 14.92
N ALA A 566 -46.12 34.79 14.35
CA ALA A 566 -46.98 33.65 14.65
C ALA A 566 -46.31 32.34 14.22
N VAL A 567 -46.16 31.42 15.16
CA VAL A 567 -45.88 30.01 14.88
C VAL A 567 -47.21 29.26 14.96
N PRO A 568 -47.61 28.48 13.95
CA PRO A 568 -48.83 27.68 14.04
C PRO A 568 -48.64 26.51 14.97
N ASN A 569 -49.52 26.43 15.93
CA ASN A 569 -49.70 25.29 16.83
C ASN A 569 -50.14 24.01 16.10
N GLY A 570 -49.65 22.90 16.59
CA GLY A 570 -50.47 21.70 16.70
C GLY A 570 -50.15 20.56 15.74
N GLY A 571 -49.47 19.59 16.28
CA GLY A 571 -49.37 18.24 15.75
C GLY A 571 -48.51 17.41 16.66
N GLY A 572 -49.15 16.76 17.63
CA GLY A 572 -48.49 15.77 18.50
C GLY A 572 -47.87 14.62 17.69
N VAL A 573 -47.00 13.85 18.29
CA VAL A 573 -46.31 12.70 17.70
C VAL A 573 -47.27 11.79 16.96
N GLU A 574 -48.52 11.68 17.40
CA GLU A 574 -49.59 10.92 16.76
C GLU A 574 -49.99 11.48 15.38
N GLY A 575 -50.02 12.80 15.18
CA GLY A 575 -50.29 13.41 13.87
C GLY A 575 -49.21 13.15 12.84
N ARG A 576 -47.93 13.13 13.26
CA ARG A 576 -46.80 12.78 12.39
C ARG A 576 -46.75 11.29 12.04
N ILE A 577 -47.20 10.42 12.95
CA ILE A 577 -47.32 9.00 12.67
C ILE A 577 -48.43 8.75 11.66
N ALA A 578 -49.57 9.44 11.76
CA ALA A 578 -50.66 9.34 10.79
C ALA A 578 -50.26 9.84 9.39
N GLU A 579 -49.48 10.95 9.28
CA GLU A 579 -48.95 11.43 8.00
C GLU A 579 -47.93 10.45 7.39
N LEU A 580 -47.09 9.82 8.18
CA LEU A 580 -46.15 8.80 7.71
C LEU A 580 -46.84 7.51 7.28
N GLU A 581 -47.92 7.10 7.96
CA GLU A 581 -48.71 5.93 7.55
C GLU A 581 -49.48 6.16 6.28
N ASP A 582 -49.98 7.39 6.06
CA ASP A 582 -50.66 7.75 4.81
C ASP A 582 -49.67 7.86 3.63
N ALA A 583 -48.50 8.44 3.84
CA ALA A 583 -47.43 8.48 2.83
C ALA A 583 -46.95 7.04 2.46
N LEU A 584 -46.87 6.13 3.43
CA LEU A 584 -46.55 4.71 3.20
C LEU A 584 -47.68 3.97 2.45
N ARG A 585 -48.94 4.32 2.67
CA ARG A 585 -50.09 3.77 1.90
C ARG A 585 -50.06 4.26 0.46
N GLY A 586 -49.77 5.55 0.23
CA GLY A 586 -49.58 6.12 -1.11
C GLY A 586 -48.47 5.43 -1.91
N LEU A 587 -47.32 5.25 -1.32
CA LEU A 587 -46.19 4.53 -1.94
C LEU A 587 -46.48 3.05 -2.23
N ARG A 588 -47.27 2.38 -1.37
CA ARG A 588 -47.69 0.99 -1.62
C ARG A 588 -48.70 0.89 -2.77
N ALA A 589 -49.57 1.89 -2.94
CA ALA A 589 -50.50 1.97 -4.05
C ALA A 589 -49.80 2.21 -5.40
N GLU A 590 -48.79 3.09 -5.42
CA GLU A 590 -47.98 3.37 -6.62
C GLU A 590 -47.14 2.13 -7.05
N VAL A 591 -46.59 1.40 -6.10
CA VAL A 591 -45.85 0.15 -6.39
C VAL A 591 -46.77 -0.97 -6.87
N ALA A 592 -48.02 -0.98 -6.41
CA ALA A 592 -49.04 -1.96 -6.86
C ALA A 592 -49.54 -1.65 -8.28
N ASP A 593 -49.68 -0.37 -8.61
CA ASP A 593 -50.12 0.07 -9.94
C ASP A 593 -49.01 -0.08 -10.99
N GLY A 594 -47.77 0.19 -10.63
CA GLY A 594 -46.60 -0.05 -11.49
C GLY A 594 -46.39 -1.53 -11.85
N ARG A 595 -46.95 -2.46 -11.05
CA ARG A 595 -46.93 -3.91 -11.36
C ARG A 595 -48.09 -4.36 -12.27
N ARG A 596 -49.16 -3.58 -12.42
CA ARG A 596 -50.29 -3.87 -13.33
C ARG A 596 -50.08 -3.31 -14.74
N GLY A 597 -49.26 -2.25 -14.92
CA GLY A 597 -48.95 -1.66 -16.22
C GLY A 597 -47.94 -2.42 -17.08
N GLY A 598 -47.33 -3.50 -16.56
CA GLY A 598 -46.31 -4.28 -17.26
C GLY A 598 -46.79 -5.56 -17.97
N ARG A 599 -48.14 -5.77 -18.09
CA ARG A 599 -48.68 -6.99 -18.72
C ARG A 599 -49.79 -6.65 -19.74
N SER A 600 -49.51 -5.88 -20.77
CA SER A 600 -50.32 -5.88 -21.99
C SER A 600 -49.53 -5.23 -23.11
N GLY A 601 -49.08 -5.98 -24.06
CA GLY A 601 -48.37 -5.52 -25.26
C GLY A 601 -47.63 -6.68 -25.90
N GLY A 602 -48.41 -7.71 -26.29
CA GLY A 602 -47.92 -8.78 -27.16
C GLY A 602 -48.08 -8.38 -28.61
N GLU A 603 -47.21 -8.91 -29.45
CA GLU A 603 -47.34 -9.22 -30.86
C GLU A 603 -47.79 -8.09 -31.83
N GLU A 604 -46.84 -7.66 -32.65
CA GLU A 604 -47.04 -7.62 -34.11
C GLU A 604 -45.70 -7.44 -34.83
N ARG A 605 -45.32 -8.47 -35.61
CA ARG A 605 -44.38 -8.32 -36.72
C ARG A 605 -45.18 -7.78 -37.92
N PRO A 606 -44.55 -6.98 -38.82
CA PRO A 606 -44.45 -7.44 -40.21
C PRO A 606 -43.09 -7.18 -40.90
N GLN A 607 -42.79 -8.11 -41.74
CA GLN A 607 -42.05 -8.13 -43.01
C GLN A 607 -40.72 -7.41 -43.14
#